data_0ee874371467ad2f2e7b6deaa12c3f2c
#
_entry.id   0ee874371467ad2f2e7b6deaa12c3f2c
#
_cell.length_a   1.000
_cell.length_b   1.000
_cell.length_c   1.000
_cell.angle_alpha   90.00
_cell.angle_beta   90.00
_cell.angle_gamma   90.00
#
_symmetry.space_group_name_H-M   'P 1'
#
loop_
_entity.id
_entity.type
_entity.pdbx_description
1 polymer ?
#
loop_
_entity_poly.entity_id
_entity_poly.type
_entity_poly.pdbx_seq_one_letter_code
_entity_poly.pdbx_strand_id
1 'polypeptide(L)'
;MKNIRLWLTYHDDKQIEEYHLKEDEYIKLFKGNDVTVLGENINYLNRFYSEIVTFYYVWKNNLKTDFVGFCHYRRMLPTICEVDKGECLVYHINKNVSVFNQYKLSHNYQDMCDIIDYLNEKYGVANKYSEYILKGNVLVPCCCFIMQWEDYVNLCEWLFPILFAWDKKNGLNMDPEKYIEKARRDFRYEDVNYQCRTVAFLAERLISCYIVTEMKPFSIITV
;
A
#
# COMPACT_ATOMS: atom_id res chain seq x y z
N MET A 1 26.84 -10.17 5.53
CA MET A 1 25.61 -10.34 4.72
C MET A 1 24.72 -9.11 4.97
N LYS A 2 24.10 -8.58 3.93
CA LYS A 2 23.12 -7.50 4.07
C LYS A 2 21.89 -8.05 4.79
N ASN A 3 21.33 -7.25 5.70
CA ASN A 3 20.15 -7.64 6.50
C ASN A 3 18.88 -7.29 5.74
N ILE A 4 18.08 -8.30 5.39
CA ILE A 4 16.76 -8.14 4.78
C ILE A 4 15.67 -8.55 5.77
N ARG A 5 14.55 -7.81 5.79
CA ARG A 5 13.34 -8.17 6.52
C ARG A 5 12.13 -8.03 5.62
N LEU A 6 11.40 -9.15 5.47
CA LEU A 6 10.12 -9.21 4.77
C LEU A 6 8.99 -9.22 5.80
N TRP A 7 8.11 -8.24 5.74
CA TRP A 7 6.93 -8.16 6.59
C TRP A 7 5.74 -8.76 5.86
N LEU A 8 5.09 -9.72 6.48
CA LEU A 8 3.90 -10.38 5.97
C LEU A 8 2.72 -10.04 6.88
N THR A 9 1.77 -9.26 6.34
CA THR A 9 0.59 -8.86 7.09
C THR A 9 -0.51 -9.92 7.00
N TYR A 10 -1.08 -10.28 8.14
CA TYR A 10 -2.29 -11.11 8.25
C TYR A 10 -3.26 -10.47 9.26
N HIS A 11 -4.51 -10.91 9.29
CA HIS A 11 -5.55 -10.35 10.17
C HIS A 11 -6.43 -11.41 10.83
N ASP A 12 -6.37 -12.66 10.37
CA ASP A 12 -7.06 -13.80 10.95
C ASP A 12 -6.04 -14.94 11.18
N ASP A 13 -5.99 -15.49 12.38
CA ASP A 13 -5.05 -16.57 12.73
C ASP A 13 -5.26 -17.82 11.86
N LYS A 14 -6.45 -18.03 11.31
CA LYS A 14 -6.72 -19.08 10.32
C LYS A 14 -5.87 -18.94 9.05
N GLN A 15 -5.49 -17.72 8.69
CA GLN A 15 -4.62 -17.49 7.53
C GLN A 15 -3.22 -18.10 7.74
N ILE A 16 -2.74 -18.20 9.00
CA ILE A 16 -1.46 -18.84 9.30
C ILE A 16 -1.51 -20.31 8.90
N GLU A 17 -2.59 -21.01 9.26
CA GLU A 17 -2.77 -22.42 8.92
C GLU A 17 -3.08 -22.62 7.42
N GLU A 18 -4.03 -21.86 6.89
CA GLU A 18 -4.51 -21.96 5.49
C GLU A 18 -3.40 -21.71 4.47
N TYR A 19 -2.55 -20.71 4.72
CA TYR A 19 -1.45 -20.32 3.81
C TYR A 19 -0.07 -20.81 4.29
N HIS A 20 -0.01 -21.64 5.32
CA HIS A 20 1.22 -22.20 5.89
C HIS A 20 2.27 -21.13 6.22
N LEU A 21 1.81 -19.99 6.77
CA LEU A 21 2.68 -18.85 7.08
C LEU A 21 3.63 -19.21 8.22
N LYS A 22 4.91 -18.90 8.06
CA LYS A 22 5.94 -19.15 9.08
C LYS A 22 6.91 -17.97 9.15
N GLU A 23 7.29 -17.62 10.37
CA GLU A 23 8.44 -16.74 10.60
C GLU A 23 9.74 -17.51 10.41
N ASP A 24 10.73 -16.83 9.89
CA ASP A 24 12.11 -17.29 9.81
C ASP A 24 13.09 -16.12 10.02
N GLU A 25 14.35 -16.31 9.65
CA GLU A 25 15.36 -15.26 9.77
C GLU A 25 15.09 -14.04 8.89
N TYR A 26 14.29 -14.18 7.81
CA TYR A 26 13.94 -13.11 6.87
C TYR A 26 12.51 -12.63 7.01
N ILE A 27 11.57 -13.51 7.31
CA ILE A 27 10.13 -13.26 7.32
C ILE A 27 9.64 -12.98 8.73
N LYS A 28 8.97 -11.83 8.88
CA LYS A 28 8.25 -11.44 10.10
C LYS A 28 6.76 -11.39 9.84
N LEU A 29 5.99 -12.16 10.60
CA LEU A 29 4.54 -12.10 10.57
C LEU A 29 4.06 -10.90 11.40
N PHE A 30 3.11 -10.14 10.87
CA PHE A 30 2.51 -9.01 11.56
C PHE A 30 0.98 -9.11 11.54
N LYS A 31 0.37 -9.21 12.72
CA LYS A 31 -1.09 -9.22 12.83
C LYS A 31 -1.61 -7.79 12.73
N GLY A 32 -2.08 -7.40 11.54
CA GLY A 32 -2.42 -6.03 11.22
C GLY A 32 -3.52 -5.41 12.09
N ASN A 33 -4.41 -6.22 12.66
CA ASN A 33 -5.50 -5.77 13.54
C ASN A 33 -5.20 -5.95 15.04
N ASP A 34 -3.97 -6.28 15.42
CA ASP A 34 -3.59 -6.37 16.84
C ASP A 34 -3.30 -4.96 17.40
N VAL A 35 -4.27 -4.44 18.14
CA VAL A 35 -4.19 -3.12 18.79
C VAL A 35 -3.30 -3.11 20.04
N THR A 36 -2.81 -4.25 20.49
CA THR A 36 -1.93 -4.39 21.66
C THR A 36 -0.45 -4.28 21.31
N VAL A 37 -0.12 -4.21 20.02
CA VAL A 37 1.26 -4.05 19.54
C VAL A 37 1.87 -2.78 20.13
N LEU A 38 3.04 -2.92 20.74
CA LEU A 38 3.79 -1.81 21.32
C LEU A 38 4.38 -0.92 20.22
N GLY A 39 4.44 0.39 20.51
CA GLY A 39 4.94 1.38 19.58
C GLY A 39 3.85 2.13 18.83
N GLU A 40 4.27 3.08 17.99
CA GLU A 40 3.35 3.90 17.21
C GLU A 40 2.71 3.04 16.10
N ASN A 41 1.37 2.92 16.12
CA ASN A 41 0.63 2.11 15.16
C ASN A 41 -0.75 2.70 14.86
N ILE A 42 -1.35 2.22 13.77
CA ILE A 42 -2.73 2.52 13.36
C ILE A 42 -3.53 1.22 13.15
N ASN A 43 -3.21 0.17 13.91
CA ASN A 43 -3.76 -1.17 13.73
C ASN A 43 -5.28 -1.26 13.89
N TYR A 44 -5.88 -0.33 14.67
CA TYR A 44 -7.34 -0.21 14.77
C TYR A 44 -8.02 0.15 13.43
N LEU A 45 -7.26 0.65 12.46
CA LEU A 45 -7.71 0.94 11.10
C LEU A 45 -7.43 -0.18 10.09
N ASN A 46 -6.94 -1.34 10.50
CA ASN A 46 -6.57 -2.42 9.59
C ASN A 46 -7.69 -2.80 8.61
N ARG A 47 -8.95 -2.77 9.05
CA ARG A 47 -10.11 -3.02 8.18
C ARG A 47 -10.16 -2.09 6.96
N PHE A 48 -9.67 -0.86 7.08
CA PHE A 48 -9.74 0.20 6.07
C PHE A 48 -8.43 0.40 5.32
N TYR A 49 -7.31 0.20 6.02
CA TYR A 49 -5.95 0.40 5.54
C TYR A 49 -5.26 -0.89 5.08
N SER A 50 -5.81 -2.07 5.45
CA SER A 50 -5.24 -3.39 5.14
C SER A 50 -3.75 -3.47 5.53
N GLU A 51 -2.90 -3.99 4.64
CA GLU A 51 -1.45 -4.14 4.84
C GLU A 51 -0.70 -2.83 5.10
N ILE A 52 -1.27 -1.68 4.78
CA ILE A 52 -0.64 -0.37 4.97
C ILE A 52 -0.40 -0.04 6.46
N VAL A 53 -1.17 -0.64 7.38
CA VAL A 53 -0.90 -0.51 8.82
C VAL A 53 0.47 -1.03 9.21
N THR A 54 0.94 -2.10 8.54
CA THR A 54 2.28 -2.66 8.75
C THR A 54 3.35 -1.72 8.23
N PHE A 55 3.12 -1.06 7.08
CA PHE A 55 4.04 -0.03 6.55
C PHE A 55 4.18 1.12 7.55
N TYR A 56 3.05 1.62 8.06
CA TYR A 56 3.08 2.68 9.06
C TYR A 56 3.87 2.27 10.31
N TYR A 57 3.60 1.07 10.83
CA TYR A 57 4.26 0.54 12.01
C TYR A 57 5.78 0.41 11.83
N VAL A 58 6.22 -0.20 10.74
CA VAL A 58 7.65 -0.40 10.44
C VAL A 58 8.39 0.93 10.31
N TRP A 59 7.79 1.89 9.60
CA TRP A 59 8.34 3.23 9.42
C TRP A 59 8.43 4.01 10.73
N LYS A 60 7.31 4.12 11.45
CA LYS A 60 7.22 4.95 12.66
C LYS A 60 8.06 4.44 13.82
N ASN A 61 8.25 3.15 13.91
CA ASN A 61 9.09 2.55 14.96
C ASN A 61 10.55 2.34 14.50
N ASN A 62 10.93 2.87 13.32
CA ASN A 62 12.28 2.81 12.77
C ASN A 62 12.89 1.39 12.81
N LEU A 63 12.11 0.39 12.37
CA LEU A 63 12.53 -1.02 12.37
C LEU A 63 13.51 -1.29 11.22
N LYS A 64 14.61 -0.56 11.22
CA LYS A 64 15.59 -0.47 10.14
C LYS A 64 16.29 -1.79 9.86
N THR A 65 16.40 -2.11 8.57
CA THR A 65 17.24 -3.16 7.98
C THR A 65 17.93 -2.58 6.73
N ASP A 66 18.87 -3.30 6.10
CA ASP A 66 19.46 -2.82 4.84
C ASP A 66 18.41 -2.81 3.73
N PHE A 67 17.62 -3.91 3.66
CA PHE A 67 16.48 -4.05 2.76
C PHE A 67 15.22 -4.33 3.56
N VAL A 68 14.13 -3.69 3.17
CA VAL A 68 12.80 -3.94 3.71
C VAL A 68 11.87 -4.37 2.57
N GLY A 69 11.05 -5.36 2.83
CA GLY A 69 10.04 -5.81 1.89
C GLY A 69 8.72 -6.10 2.56
N PHE A 70 7.68 -6.10 1.74
CA PHE A 70 6.32 -6.40 2.16
C PHE A 70 5.74 -7.47 1.25
N CYS A 71 5.15 -8.47 1.87
CA CYS A 71 4.52 -9.59 1.19
C CYS A 71 3.07 -9.70 1.60
N HIS A 72 2.29 -10.34 0.76
CA HIS A 72 0.93 -10.71 1.07
C HIS A 72 0.86 -12.24 1.26
N TYR A 73 -0.01 -12.75 2.13
CA TYR A 73 -0.15 -14.18 2.40
C TYR A 73 -0.41 -15.04 1.15
N ARG A 74 -0.87 -14.43 0.04
CA ARG A 74 -1.02 -15.07 -1.28
C ARG A 74 0.10 -14.77 -2.28
N ARG A 75 1.06 -13.91 -1.91
CA ARG A 75 2.15 -13.46 -2.81
C ARG A 75 3.41 -13.24 -2.00
N MET A 76 4.35 -14.16 -2.16
CA MET A 76 5.64 -14.09 -1.52
C MET A 76 6.68 -13.58 -2.50
N LEU A 77 7.58 -12.73 -2.02
CA LEU A 77 8.78 -12.33 -2.74
C LEU A 77 9.98 -13.19 -2.29
N PRO A 78 11.00 -13.35 -3.12
CA PRO A 78 12.18 -14.11 -2.73
C PRO A 78 12.92 -13.45 -1.57
N THR A 79 13.39 -14.25 -0.62
CA THR A 79 14.10 -13.78 0.59
C THR A 79 15.58 -13.44 0.31
N ILE A 80 16.10 -13.86 -0.84
CA ILE A 80 17.49 -13.60 -1.27
C ILE A 80 17.42 -12.69 -2.50
N CYS A 81 17.46 -11.39 -2.27
CA CYS A 81 17.51 -10.39 -3.33
C CYS A 81 18.30 -9.18 -2.85
N GLU A 82 19.33 -8.81 -3.60
CA GLU A 82 19.99 -7.53 -3.45
C GLU A 82 19.36 -6.55 -4.44
N VAL A 83 19.02 -5.37 -3.95
CA VAL A 83 18.39 -4.29 -4.70
C VAL A 83 19.28 -3.07 -4.57
N ASP A 84 19.67 -2.46 -5.69
CA ASP A 84 20.48 -1.25 -5.65
C ASP A 84 19.63 -0.04 -5.23
N LYS A 85 20.31 1.02 -4.79
CA LYS A 85 19.63 2.27 -4.41
C LYS A 85 18.83 2.81 -5.59
N GLY A 86 17.57 3.13 -5.33
CA GLY A 86 16.63 3.58 -6.35
C GLY A 86 16.05 2.45 -7.21
N GLU A 87 16.38 1.19 -6.94
CA GLU A 87 15.73 0.03 -7.54
C GLU A 87 14.68 -0.55 -6.60
N CYS A 88 13.70 -1.25 -7.18
CA CYS A 88 12.65 -1.90 -6.42
C CYS A 88 12.26 -3.23 -7.06
N LEU A 89 12.42 -4.32 -6.32
CA LEU A 89 11.86 -5.60 -6.72
C LEU A 89 10.36 -5.57 -6.44
N VAL A 90 9.55 -5.85 -7.44
CA VAL A 90 8.10 -5.80 -7.34
C VAL A 90 7.43 -7.06 -7.89
N TYR A 91 6.27 -7.32 -7.33
CA TYR A 91 5.28 -8.17 -7.96
C TYR A 91 4.33 -7.26 -8.73
N HIS A 92 4.43 -7.19 -10.06
CA HIS A 92 3.65 -6.23 -10.83
C HIS A 92 2.75 -6.89 -11.88
N ILE A 93 1.71 -6.18 -12.26
CA ILE A 93 0.78 -6.56 -13.33
C ILE A 93 0.60 -5.37 -14.25
N ASN A 94 0.79 -5.58 -15.55
CA ASN A 94 0.37 -4.64 -16.58
C ASN A 94 -1.13 -4.76 -16.80
N LYS A 95 -1.82 -3.64 -16.89
CA LYS A 95 -3.26 -3.57 -17.17
C LYS A 95 -3.48 -3.07 -18.61
N ASN A 96 -4.60 -3.47 -19.19
CA ASN A 96 -5.01 -2.98 -20.52
C ASN A 96 -5.60 -1.55 -20.48
N VAL A 97 -5.82 -1.04 -19.27
CA VAL A 97 -6.36 0.31 -19.02
C VAL A 97 -5.48 1.05 -18.03
N SER A 98 -5.58 2.38 -17.98
CA SER A 98 -4.84 3.17 -17.01
C SER A 98 -5.24 2.84 -15.56
N VAL A 99 -4.36 3.19 -14.62
CA VAL A 99 -4.60 3.04 -13.17
C VAL A 99 -5.90 3.74 -12.76
N PHE A 100 -6.17 4.92 -13.28
CA PHE A 100 -7.41 5.66 -13.04
C PHE A 100 -8.64 4.90 -13.56
N ASN A 101 -8.60 4.41 -14.80
CA ASN A 101 -9.72 3.69 -15.38
C ASN A 101 -9.96 2.36 -14.67
N GLN A 102 -8.90 1.66 -14.26
CA GLN A 102 -9.03 0.44 -13.46
C GLN A 102 -9.70 0.73 -12.10
N TYR A 103 -9.32 1.82 -11.43
CA TYR A 103 -9.94 2.25 -10.19
C TYR A 103 -11.43 2.57 -10.39
N LYS A 104 -11.75 3.35 -11.42
CA LYS A 104 -13.12 3.75 -11.78
C LYS A 104 -14.06 2.57 -12.05
N LEU A 105 -13.54 1.46 -12.57
CA LEU A 105 -14.33 0.25 -12.82
C LEU A 105 -14.74 -0.48 -11.55
N SER A 106 -13.98 -0.34 -10.45
CA SER A 106 -14.13 -1.15 -9.25
C SER A 106 -14.50 -0.33 -7.99
N HIS A 107 -14.26 0.98 -8.01
CA HIS A 107 -14.38 1.84 -6.84
C HIS A 107 -14.97 3.21 -7.20
N ASN A 108 -15.26 4.02 -6.19
CA ASN A 108 -15.70 5.40 -6.39
C ASN A 108 -14.57 6.25 -7.00
N TYR A 109 -14.71 6.59 -8.27
CA TYR A 109 -13.66 7.34 -8.99
C TYR A 109 -13.39 8.74 -8.40
N GLN A 110 -14.35 9.33 -7.66
CA GLN A 110 -14.16 10.63 -7.03
C GLN A 110 -13.01 10.60 -6.01
N ASP A 111 -12.82 9.48 -5.33
CA ASP A 111 -11.72 9.31 -4.39
C ASP A 111 -10.36 9.47 -5.09
N MET A 112 -10.23 8.95 -6.30
CA MET A 112 -9.01 9.11 -7.10
C MET A 112 -8.89 10.52 -7.71
N CYS A 113 -10.00 11.18 -8.05
CA CYS A 113 -9.99 12.59 -8.45
C CYS A 113 -9.46 13.46 -7.31
N ASP A 114 -9.90 13.24 -6.07
CA ASP A 114 -9.42 13.96 -4.90
C ASP A 114 -7.91 13.81 -4.69
N ILE A 115 -7.36 12.62 -4.96
CA ILE A 115 -5.91 12.37 -4.93
C ILE A 115 -5.20 13.16 -6.03
N ILE A 116 -5.72 13.14 -7.26
CA ILE A 116 -5.14 13.89 -8.40
C ILE A 116 -5.15 15.37 -8.10
N ASP A 117 -6.24 15.92 -7.57
CA ASP A 117 -6.36 17.33 -7.18
C ASP A 117 -5.29 17.69 -6.14
N TYR A 118 -5.12 16.89 -5.09
CA TYR A 118 -4.09 17.10 -4.09
C TYR A 118 -2.67 17.07 -4.69
N LEU A 119 -2.39 16.12 -5.58
CA LEU A 119 -1.10 16.03 -6.26
C LEU A 119 -0.83 17.23 -7.16
N ASN A 120 -1.87 17.71 -7.87
CA ASN A 120 -1.77 18.89 -8.71
C ASN A 120 -1.58 20.18 -7.90
N GLU A 121 -2.23 20.29 -6.75
CA GLU A 121 -2.04 21.41 -5.83
C GLU A 121 -0.60 21.45 -5.28
N LYS A 122 -0.08 20.27 -4.89
CA LYS A 122 1.23 20.17 -4.26
C LYS A 122 2.42 20.25 -5.23
N TYR A 123 2.29 19.67 -6.43
CA TYR A 123 3.40 19.48 -7.38
C TYR A 123 3.20 20.22 -8.72
N GLY A 124 2.10 20.96 -8.86
CA GLY A 124 1.71 21.62 -10.11
C GLY A 124 0.86 20.72 -11.01
N VAL A 125 0.11 21.37 -11.91
CA VAL A 125 -0.76 20.67 -12.87
C VAL A 125 0.08 19.84 -13.83
N ALA A 126 -0.41 18.65 -14.20
CA ALA A 126 0.27 17.68 -15.07
C ALA A 126 1.65 17.23 -14.55
N ASN A 127 1.80 17.13 -13.22
CA ASN A 127 2.99 16.56 -12.62
C ASN A 127 3.08 15.04 -12.93
N LYS A 128 4.29 14.48 -12.78
CA LYS A 128 4.55 13.05 -13.11
C LYS A 128 3.64 12.06 -12.40
N TYR A 129 3.18 12.35 -11.19
CA TYR A 129 2.32 11.46 -10.41
C TYR A 129 0.89 11.45 -10.94
N SER A 130 0.29 12.64 -11.12
CA SER A 130 -1.06 12.75 -11.70
C SER A 130 -1.11 12.22 -13.12
N GLU A 131 -0.07 12.47 -13.94
CA GLU A 131 0.03 11.90 -15.28
C GLU A 131 0.12 10.36 -15.26
N TYR A 132 0.91 9.80 -14.33
CA TYR A 132 0.98 8.34 -14.18
C TYR A 132 -0.38 7.74 -13.80
N ILE A 133 -1.08 8.31 -12.81
CA ILE A 133 -2.41 7.83 -12.41
C ILE A 133 -3.37 7.83 -13.60
N LEU A 134 -3.34 8.88 -14.43
CA LEU A 134 -4.24 9.03 -15.57
C LEU A 134 -3.87 8.13 -16.78
N LYS A 135 -2.58 7.90 -17.02
CA LYS A 135 -2.08 7.26 -18.25
C LYS A 135 -1.33 5.93 -18.00
N GLY A 136 -0.69 5.76 -16.84
CA GLY A 136 0.10 4.58 -16.49
C GLY A 136 -0.78 3.35 -16.30
N ASN A 137 -0.23 2.17 -16.59
CA ASN A 137 -0.96 0.90 -16.60
C ASN A 137 -0.28 -0.22 -15.79
N VAL A 138 0.76 0.10 -15.02
CA VAL A 138 1.42 -0.85 -14.12
C VAL A 138 0.74 -0.77 -12.74
N LEU A 139 0.46 -1.90 -12.14
CA LEU A 139 -0.05 -2.02 -10.77
C LEU A 139 0.83 -3.00 -10.00
N VAL A 140 1.25 -2.60 -8.80
CA VAL A 140 1.94 -3.45 -7.82
C VAL A 140 0.89 -4.00 -6.85
N PRO A 141 0.33 -5.18 -7.13
CA PRO A 141 -0.81 -5.69 -6.39
C PRO A 141 -0.42 -6.08 -4.97
N CYS A 142 -1.35 -5.86 -4.03
CA CYS A 142 -1.15 -6.14 -2.61
C CYS A 142 0.12 -5.46 -2.04
N CYS A 143 0.58 -4.38 -2.67
CA CYS A 143 1.75 -3.62 -2.23
C CYS A 143 3.00 -4.47 -1.97
N CYS A 144 3.21 -5.54 -2.78
CA CYS A 144 4.35 -6.44 -2.62
C CYS A 144 5.61 -5.90 -3.31
N PHE A 145 6.61 -5.55 -2.51
CA PHE A 145 7.88 -5.03 -3.01
C PHE A 145 9.04 -5.27 -2.03
N ILE A 146 10.28 -5.14 -2.52
CA ILE A 146 11.51 -5.04 -1.73
C ILE A 146 12.31 -3.86 -2.23
N MET A 147 12.79 -3.01 -1.31
CA MET A 147 13.65 -1.86 -1.61
C MET A 147 14.65 -1.61 -0.47
N GLN A 148 15.59 -0.71 -0.67
CA GLN A 148 16.46 -0.25 0.40
C GLN A 148 15.68 0.55 1.45
N TRP A 149 16.17 0.54 2.69
CA TRP A 149 15.49 1.22 3.80
C TRP A 149 15.25 2.71 3.55
N GLU A 150 16.23 3.42 3.00
CA GLU A 150 16.09 4.85 2.72
C GLU A 150 15.03 5.12 1.67
N ASP A 151 14.94 4.29 0.63
CA ASP A 151 13.92 4.41 -0.42
C ASP A 151 12.51 4.14 0.16
N TYR A 152 12.40 3.20 1.09
CA TYR A 152 11.16 2.93 1.81
C TYR A 152 10.73 4.09 2.71
N VAL A 153 11.67 4.71 3.44
CA VAL A 153 11.37 5.90 4.25
C VAL A 153 10.84 7.03 3.36
N ASN A 154 11.50 7.28 2.22
CA ASN A 154 11.05 8.27 1.25
C ASN A 154 9.64 7.96 0.70
N LEU A 155 9.35 6.69 0.39
CA LEU A 155 8.01 6.25 0.02
C LEU A 155 6.99 6.58 1.12
N CYS A 156 7.27 6.26 2.38
CA CYS A 156 6.36 6.51 3.49
C CYS A 156 6.13 8.00 3.72
N GLU A 157 7.18 8.82 3.66
CA GLU A 157 7.11 10.28 3.80
C GLU A 157 6.32 10.94 2.67
N TRP A 158 6.29 10.32 1.51
CA TRP A 158 5.45 10.77 0.39
C TRP A 158 4.01 10.26 0.51
N LEU A 159 3.80 8.97 0.81
CA LEU A 159 2.52 8.28 0.78
C LEU A 159 1.56 8.71 1.89
N PHE A 160 2.02 8.65 3.15
CA PHE A 160 1.12 8.87 4.30
C PHE A 160 0.55 10.29 4.37
N PRO A 161 1.29 11.37 4.08
CA PRO A 161 0.69 12.70 4.02
C PRO A 161 -0.42 12.82 2.97
N ILE A 162 -0.31 12.12 1.83
CA ILE A 162 -1.35 12.11 0.78
C ILE A 162 -2.60 11.40 1.30
N LEU A 163 -2.44 10.22 1.90
CA LEU A 163 -3.55 9.44 2.44
C LEU A 163 -4.27 10.18 3.57
N PHE A 164 -3.53 10.81 4.48
CA PHE A 164 -4.10 11.57 5.60
C PHE A 164 -4.76 12.88 5.14
N ALA A 165 -4.23 13.53 4.10
CA ALA A 165 -4.87 14.70 3.51
C ALA A 165 -6.20 14.33 2.83
N TRP A 166 -6.24 13.20 2.10
CA TRP A 166 -7.47 12.67 1.53
C TRP A 166 -8.50 12.30 2.60
N ASP A 167 -8.06 11.61 3.66
CA ASP A 167 -8.87 11.25 4.81
C ASP A 167 -9.55 12.49 5.43
N LYS A 168 -8.74 13.52 5.71
CA LYS A 168 -9.20 14.79 6.26
C LYS A 168 -10.15 15.53 5.31
N LYS A 169 -9.83 15.61 4.02
CA LYS A 169 -10.68 16.24 2.97
C LYS A 169 -12.07 15.60 2.93
N ASN A 170 -12.13 14.28 3.11
CA ASN A 170 -13.39 13.52 3.14
C ASN A 170 -14.09 13.49 4.51
N GLY A 171 -13.52 14.18 5.53
CA GLY A 171 -14.11 14.31 6.86
C GLY A 171 -14.07 13.01 7.69
N LEU A 172 -13.23 12.04 7.29
CA LEU A 172 -13.17 10.73 7.94
C LEU A 172 -12.40 10.80 9.27
N ASN A 173 -11.31 11.59 9.31
CA ASN A 173 -10.52 11.86 10.52
C ASN A 173 -10.06 10.58 11.25
N MET A 174 -9.72 9.55 10.49
CA MET A 174 -9.30 8.23 11.00
C MET A 174 -10.33 7.56 11.92
N ASP A 175 -11.62 7.88 11.76
CA ASP A 175 -12.72 7.34 12.52
C ASP A 175 -13.34 6.12 11.81
N PRO A 176 -13.25 4.89 12.39
CA PRO A 176 -13.77 3.67 11.80
C PRO A 176 -15.22 3.74 11.31
N GLU A 177 -16.10 4.43 12.05
CA GLU A 177 -17.51 4.51 11.68
C GLU A 177 -17.71 5.32 10.41
N LYS A 178 -16.94 6.38 10.23
CA LYS A 178 -17.05 7.26 9.06
C LYS A 178 -16.63 6.60 7.74
N TYR A 179 -15.67 5.67 7.77
CA TYR A 179 -15.33 4.87 6.59
C TYR A 179 -16.51 3.99 6.15
N ILE A 180 -17.22 3.39 7.11
CA ILE A 180 -18.39 2.57 6.85
C ILE A 180 -19.53 3.43 6.32
N GLU A 181 -19.78 4.60 6.93
CA GLU A 181 -20.79 5.55 6.46
C GLU A 181 -20.50 6.05 5.04
N LYS A 182 -19.22 6.36 4.74
CA LYS A 182 -18.80 6.75 3.38
C LYS A 182 -19.13 5.65 2.38
N ALA A 183 -18.75 4.41 2.68
CA ALA A 183 -19.03 3.28 1.80
C ALA A 183 -20.53 3.05 1.58
N ARG A 184 -21.37 3.22 2.62
CA ARG A 184 -22.84 3.12 2.51
C ARG A 184 -23.46 4.20 1.63
N ARG A 185 -22.86 5.36 1.51
CA ARG A 185 -23.34 6.46 0.64
C ARG A 185 -23.02 6.22 -0.84
N ASP A 186 -22.13 5.30 -1.15
CA ASP A 186 -21.79 4.98 -2.55
C ASP A 186 -22.71 3.88 -3.10
N PHE A 187 -23.88 4.27 -3.57
CA PHE A 187 -24.93 3.36 -4.05
C PHE A 187 -24.58 2.54 -5.28
N ARG A 188 -23.43 2.80 -5.92
CA ARG A 188 -23.00 2.03 -7.11
C ARG A 188 -22.35 0.72 -6.76
N TYR A 189 -22.00 0.51 -5.48
CA TYR A 189 -21.25 -0.64 -5.01
C TYR A 189 -21.99 -1.28 -3.83
N GLU A 190 -22.48 -2.50 -4.02
CA GLU A 190 -23.35 -3.18 -3.04
C GLU A 190 -22.60 -3.66 -1.80
N ASP A 191 -21.30 -4.00 -1.92
CA ASP A 191 -20.51 -4.53 -0.81
C ASP A 191 -19.83 -3.43 0.01
N VAL A 192 -20.53 -2.96 1.03
CA VAL A 192 -20.00 -1.98 1.99
C VAL A 192 -18.74 -2.48 2.70
N ASN A 193 -18.65 -3.78 3.01
CA ASN A 193 -17.49 -4.34 3.72
C ASN A 193 -16.23 -4.33 2.86
N TYR A 194 -16.40 -4.46 1.53
CA TYR A 194 -15.31 -4.31 0.60
C TYR A 194 -14.98 -2.84 0.33
N GLN A 195 -15.98 -2.01 0.04
CA GLN A 195 -15.78 -0.61 -0.35
C GLN A 195 -15.32 0.30 0.80
N CYS A 196 -15.53 -0.07 2.07
CA CYS A 196 -14.98 0.70 3.19
C CYS A 196 -13.43 0.69 3.24
N ARG A 197 -12.77 -0.17 2.45
CA ARG A 197 -11.31 -0.28 2.31
C ARG A 197 -10.72 0.75 1.33
N THR A 198 -11.37 1.88 1.13
CA THR A 198 -10.95 2.90 0.15
C THR A 198 -9.49 3.30 0.30
N VAL A 199 -9.00 3.49 1.54
CA VAL A 199 -7.59 3.89 1.76
C VAL A 199 -6.62 2.83 1.26
N ALA A 200 -6.89 1.55 1.50
CA ALA A 200 -6.05 0.46 0.98
C ALA A 200 -6.03 0.47 -0.56
N PHE A 201 -7.17 0.69 -1.21
CA PHE A 201 -7.25 0.77 -2.67
C PHE A 201 -6.50 1.97 -3.24
N LEU A 202 -6.60 3.14 -2.59
CA LEU A 202 -5.83 4.32 -2.97
C LEU A 202 -4.33 4.10 -2.77
N ALA A 203 -3.94 3.53 -1.62
CA ALA A 203 -2.54 3.26 -1.29
C ALA A 203 -1.87 2.32 -2.31
N GLU A 204 -2.55 1.25 -2.75
CA GLU A 204 -2.02 0.34 -3.76
C GLU A 204 -1.69 1.07 -5.08
N ARG A 205 -2.53 2.03 -5.51
CA ARG A 205 -2.32 2.83 -6.72
C ARG A 205 -1.23 3.88 -6.51
N LEU A 206 -1.17 4.50 -5.33
CA LEU A 206 -0.15 5.48 -4.99
C LEU A 206 1.23 4.83 -4.85
N ILE A 207 1.34 3.66 -4.22
CA ILE A 207 2.59 2.89 -4.15
C ILE A 207 3.07 2.52 -5.56
N SER A 208 2.16 2.05 -6.41
CA SER A 208 2.48 1.77 -7.82
C SER A 208 2.96 3.01 -8.55
N CYS A 209 2.29 4.16 -8.32
CA CYS A 209 2.68 5.44 -8.86
C CYS A 209 4.09 5.83 -8.42
N TYR A 210 4.37 5.80 -7.12
CA TYR A 210 5.68 6.15 -6.58
C TYR A 210 6.79 5.26 -7.15
N ILE A 211 6.60 3.94 -7.11
CA ILE A 211 7.60 2.98 -7.59
C ILE A 211 7.93 3.21 -9.07
N VAL A 212 6.93 3.47 -9.91
CA VAL A 212 7.18 3.65 -11.36
C VAL A 212 7.74 5.04 -11.68
N THR A 213 7.41 6.08 -10.88
CA THR A 213 7.85 7.46 -11.17
C THR A 213 9.15 7.85 -10.47
N GLU A 214 9.50 7.21 -9.34
CA GLU A 214 10.67 7.56 -8.53
C GLU A 214 11.77 6.50 -8.58
N MET A 215 11.44 5.25 -8.93
CA MET A 215 12.35 4.13 -8.83
C MET A 215 12.47 3.40 -10.17
N LYS A 216 13.39 2.43 -10.22
CA LYS A 216 13.53 1.49 -11.33
C LYS A 216 12.97 0.13 -10.90
N PRO A 217 11.69 -0.13 -11.13
CA PRO A 217 11.09 -1.41 -10.76
C PRO A 217 11.56 -2.53 -11.68
N PHE A 218 11.83 -3.69 -11.09
CA PHE A 218 12.06 -4.92 -11.83
C PHE A 218 11.27 -6.07 -11.20
N SER A 219 10.96 -7.09 -11.98
CA SER A 219 10.26 -8.28 -11.51
C SER A 219 11.06 -9.52 -11.85
N ILE A 220 11.26 -10.39 -10.86
CA ILE A 220 11.82 -11.74 -11.08
C ILE A 220 10.68 -12.74 -11.35
N ILE A 221 9.45 -12.37 -11.05
CA ILE A 221 8.27 -13.22 -11.14
C ILE A 221 7.48 -12.81 -12.37
N THR A 222 7.58 -13.59 -13.41
CA THR A 222 6.63 -13.56 -14.54
C THR A 222 5.37 -14.29 -14.09
N VAL A 223 4.27 -13.56 -14.00
CA VAL A 223 2.95 -14.12 -13.69
C VAL A 223 2.23 -14.48 -14.98
#